data_32a4be9a6b3ed6e6c62d473721480a74
#
_entry.id   32a4be9a6b3ed6e6c62d473721480a74
#
_cell.length_a   1.000
_cell.length_b   1.000
_cell.length_c   1.000
_cell.angle_alpha   90.00
_cell.angle_beta   90.00
_cell.angle_gamma   90.00
#
_symmetry.space_group_name_H-M   'P 1'
#
loop_
_entity.id
_entity.type
_entity.pdbx_description
1 polymer ?
#
loop_
_entity_poly.entity_id
_entity_poly.type
_entity_poly.pdbx_seq_one_letter_code
_entity_poly.pdbx_strand_id
1 'polypeptide(L)'
;MTDPQQPNNIKDDLTEAFRLLKQTVKATGVNLIDNYSYREYTATEVLREHLPSIKKSIGRTGDDASAEQENYFKIEQKSGTNENKTLTMSCFPKMMFDKQSDPARRNYIYEYDGFSLSFFEYYVPYPTAVVFVPKEHVAKLHPLFETKQQEKVKDFEKRLNEGKNIGHDAITVSLEEMIEHIGAENMICWLHGNKINSQDFFQQVSNKTIKINQ
;
A
#
# COMPACT_ATOMS: atom_id res chain seq x y z
N MET A 1 31.09 -33.21 4.68
CA MET A 1 29.91 -33.27 3.82
C MET A 1 28.79 -32.58 4.59
N THR A 2 28.55 -31.33 4.29
CA THR A 2 27.46 -30.55 4.88
C THR A 2 26.21 -30.89 4.11
N ASP A 3 25.21 -31.41 4.80
CA ASP A 3 23.89 -31.74 4.31
C ASP A 3 23.28 -30.49 3.63
N PRO A 4 22.73 -30.60 2.40
CA PRO A 4 22.05 -29.48 1.80
C PRO A 4 20.79 -29.18 2.64
N GLN A 5 20.84 -28.11 3.41
CA GLN A 5 19.67 -27.59 4.10
C GLN A 5 18.53 -27.45 3.10
N GLN A 6 17.43 -28.17 3.32
CA GLN A 6 16.18 -27.92 2.63
C GLN A 6 15.89 -26.40 2.72
N PRO A 7 15.40 -25.77 1.64
CA PRO A 7 15.01 -24.38 1.71
C PRO A 7 13.96 -24.23 2.81
N ASN A 8 14.37 -23.63 3.91
CA ASN A 8 13.45 -23.28 4.97
C ASN A 8 12.31 -22.49 4.35
N ASN A 9 11.09 -22.86 4.67
CA ASN A 9 9.93 -22.13 4.22
C ASN A 9 10.00 -20.73 4.87
N ILE A 10 10.42 -19.72 4.12
CA ILE A 10 10.58 -18.33 4.57
C ILE A 10 9.36 -17.87 5.39
N LYS A 11 8.16 -18.34 5.03
CA LYS A 11 6.93 -18.05 5.76
C LYS A 11 6.96 -18.57 7.20
N ASP A 12 7.48 -19.77 7.41
CA ASP A 12 7.54 -20.39 8.74
C ASP A 12 8.61 -19.72 9.59
N ASP A 13 9.77 -19.42 9.01
CA ASP A 13 10.85 -18.69 9.69
C ASP A 13 10.42 -17.30 10.13
N LEU A 14 9.72 -16.56 9.26
CA LEU A 14 9.17 -15.26 9.58
C LEU A 14 8.08 -15.35 10.67
N THR A 15 7.22 -16.34 10.61
CA THR A 15 6.17 -16.55 11.62
C THR A 15 6.78 -16.78 12.99
N GLU A 16 7.83 -17.61 13.09
CA GLU A 16 8.54 -17.86 14.34
C GLU A 16 9.29 -16.61 14.84
N ALA A 17 9.97 -15.89 13.96
CA ALA A 17 10.63 -14.64 14.30
C ALA A 17 9.64 -13.63 14.92
N PHE A 18 8.45 -13.51 14.33
CA PHE A 18 7.41 -12.61 14.84
C PHE A 18 6.80 -13.09 16.14
N ARG A 19 6.69 -14.40 16.34
CA ARG A 19 6.27 -14.95 17.63
C ARG A 19 7.22 -14.52 18.76
N LEU A 20 8.52 -14.57 18.49
CA LEU A 20 9.56 -14.13 19.44
C LEU A 20 9.51 -12.61 19.66
N LEU A 21 9.37 -11.82 18.58
CA LEU A 21 9.21 -10.37 18.67
C LEU A 21 7.98 -9.99 19.48
N LYS A 22 6.84 -10.67 19.29
CA LYS A 22 5.62 -10.44 20.08
C LYS A 22 5.84 -10.67 21.57
N GLN A 23 6.60 -11.70 21.93
CA GLN A 23 6.97 -11.94 23.32
C GLN A 23 7.85 -10.81 23.88
N THR A 24 8.80 -10.31 23.07
CA THR A 24 9.66 -9.18 23.45
C THR A 24 8.84 -7.91 23.66
N VAL A 25 7.90 -7.61 22.74
CA VAL A 25 7.00 -6.46 22.87
C VAL A 25 6.15 -6.55 24.13
N LYS A 26 5.61 -7.75 24.47
CA LYS A 26 4.86 -7.95 25.70
C LYS A 26 5.73 -7.71 26.96
N ALA A 27 6.99 -8.09 26.91
CA ALA A 27 7.92 -7.93 28.03
C ALA A 27 8.42 -6.48 28.18
N THR A 28 8.59 -5.74 27.10
CA THR A 28 9.24 -4.41 27.08
C THR A 28 8.26 -3.26 26.89
N GLY A 29 7.06 -3.50 26.36
CA GLY A 29 6.12 -2.48 25.93
C GLY A 29 6.54 -1.71 24.67
N VAL A 30 7.64 -2.11 24.02
CA VAL A 30 8.17 -1.43 22.82
C VAL A 30 7.74 -2.16 21.55
N ASN A 31 7.09 -1.45 20.63
CA ASN A 31 6.70 -2.01 19.33
C ASN A 31 7.91 -2.04 18.38
N LEU A 32 8.58 -3.19 18.28
CA LEU A 32 9.73 -3.40 17.40
C LEU A 32 9.35 -3.77 15.94
N ILE A 33 8.04 -3.95 15.68
CA ILE A 33 7.54 -4.58 14.45
C ILE A 33 7.02 -3.53 13.46
N ASP A 34 6.87 -2.29 13.87
CA ASP A 34 6.32 -1.23 13.02
C ASP A 34 7.39 -0.69 12.05
N ASN A 35 7.70 -1.48 11.02
CA ASN A 35 8.67 -1.14 10.00
C ASN A 35 8.03 -1.19 8.60
N TYR A 36 7.96 -0.05 7.93
CA TYR A 36 7.43 0.07 6.58
C TYR A 36 8.08 -0.91 5.60
N SER A 37 9.40 -0.99 5.58
CA SER A 37 10.15 -1.87 4.67
C SER A 37 9.78 -3.33 4.82
N TYR A 38 9.47 -3.76 6.04
CA TYR A 38 9.01 -5.12 6.29
C TYR A 38 7.61 -5.36 5.74
N ARG A 39 6.69 -4.42 5.96
CA ARG A 39 5.31 -4.51 5.44
C ARG A 39 5.29 -4.55 3.91
N GLU A 40 6.05 -3.69 3.27
CA GLU A 40 6.21 -3.68 1.81
C GLU A 40 6.81 -5.00 1.30
N TYR A 41 7.82 -5.54 1.99
CA TYR A 41 8.41 -6.82 1.62
C TYR A 41 7.38 -7.96 1.67
N THR A 42 6.64 -8.09 2.77
CA THR A 42 5.66 -9.18 2.92
C THR A 42 4.46 -9.01 1.99
N ALA A 43 4.04 -7.79 1.68
CA ALA A 43 3.05 -7.51 0.65
C ALA A 43 3.56 -7.92 -0.74
N THR A 44 4.84 -7.64 -1.05
CA THR A 44 5.47 -8.09 -2.30
C THR A 44 5.45 -9.61 -2.43
N GLU A 45 5.69 -10.36 -1.34
CA GLU A 45 5.62 -11.83 -1.36
C GLU A 45 4.21 -12.35 -1.70
N VAL A 46 3.16 -11.69 -1.20
CA VAL A 46 1.77 -12.03 -1.57
C VAL A 46 1.50 -11.75 -3.05
N LEU A 47 2.00 -10.63 -3.56
CA LEU A 47 1.81 -10.26 -4.97
C LEU A 47 2.53 -11.20 -5.95
N ARG A 48 3.52 -11.98 -5.52
CA ARG A 48 4.23 -12.95 -6.37
C ARG A 48 3.34 -14.01 -6.98
N GLU A 49 2.22 -14.31 -6.38
CA GLU A 49 1.23 -15.21 -6.97
C GLU A 49 0.70 -14.66 -8.32
N HIS A 50 0.58 -13.35 -8.43
CA HIS A 50 0.08 -12.67 -9.63
C HIS A 50 1.22 -12.14 -10.52
N LEU A 51 2.28 -11.66 -9.92
CA LEU A 51 3.46 -11.07 -10.57
C LEU A 51 4.72 -11.85 -10.15
N PRO A 52 5.02 -13.01 -10.76
CA PRO A 52 6.12 -13.88 -10.33
C PRO A 52 7.50 -13.20 -10.33
N SER A 53 7.74 -12.21 -11.19
CA SER A 53 9.01 -11.49 -11.28
C SER A 53 9.10 -10.30 -10.31
N ILE A 54 8.06 -10.04 -9.48
CA ILE A 54 8.03 -8.86 -8.62
C ILE A 54 9.23 -8.83 -7.66
N LYS A 55 9.83 -7.66 -7.57
CA LYS A 55 10.93 -7.36 -6.65
C LYS A 55 10.59 -6.09 -5.88
N LYS A 56 10.84 -6.12 -4.57
CA LYS A 56 10.79 -4.91 -3.76
C LYS A 56 11.95 -3.99 -4.14
N SER A 57 11.70 -2.72 -4.30
CA SER A 57 12.74 -1.72 -4.54
C SER A 57 13.57 -1.49 -3.27
N ILE A 58 14.85 -1.21 -3.47
CA ILE A 58 15.80 -0.89 -2.40
C ILE A 58 15.93 0.62 -2.32
N GLY A 59 15.47 1.21 -1.23
CA GLY A 59 15.59 2.66 -1.01
C GLY A 59 14.40 3.27 -0.28
N ARG A 60 14.50 4.55 0.06
CA ARG A 60 13.44 5.32 0.72
C ARG A 60 12.65 6.22 -0.23
N THR A 61 13.14 6.37 -1.45
CA THR A 61 12.55 7.26 -2.46
C THR A 61 12.46 6.52 -3.78
N GLY A 62 11.33 6.62 -4.46
CA GLY A 62 11.06 5.96 -5.73
C GLY A 62 9.93 4.95 -5.60
N ASP A 63 9.91 4.01 -6.52
CA ASP A 63 8.90 2.97 -6.58
C ASP A 63 9.09 1.95 -5.43
N ASP A 64 8.00 1.46 -4.88
CA ASP A 64 8.05 0.49 -3.78
C ASP A 64 8.38 -0.93 -4.29
N ALA A 65 7.94 -1.25 -5.51
CA ALA A 65 8.24 -2.51 -6.17
C ALA A 65 8.17 -2.38 -7.71
N SER A 66 8.71 -3.39 -8.41
CA SER A 66 8.62 -3.51 -9.87
C SER A 66 8.50 -4.98 -10.29
N ALA A 67 7.90 -5.22 -11.45
CA ALA A 67 7.80 -6.52 -12.10
C ALA A 67 8.03 -6.33 -13.61
N GLU A 68 9.29 -6.13 -14.01
CA GLU A 68 9.68 -5.73 -15.36
C GLU A 68 9.27 -6.74 -16.43
N GLN A 69 9.30 -8.03 -16.12
CA GLN A 69 8.92 -9.10 -17.06
C GLN A 69 7.42 -9.05 -17.41
N GLU A 70 6.59 -8.55 -16.50
CA GLU A 70 5.15 -8.34 -16.69
C GLU A 70 4.80 -6.89 -17.05
N ASN A 71 5.82 -6.05 -17.36
CA ASN A 71 5.66 -4.62 -17.69
C ASN A 71 5.09 -3.76 -16.56
N TYR A 72 5.39 -4.08 -15.30
CA TYR A 72 5.11 -3.27 -14.13
C TYR A 72 6.41 -2.63 -13.63
N PHE A 73 6.78 -1.50 -14.21
CA PHE A 73 8.04 -0.82 -13.87
C PHE A 73 7.97 -0.07 -12.55
N LYS A 74 6.77 0.41 -12.19
CA LYS A 74 6.52 1.23 -11.01
C LYS A 74 5.25 0.78 -10.30
N ILE A 75 5.41 0.15 -9.15
CA ILE A 75 4.31 -0.26 -8.29
C ILE A 75 4.42 0.50 -6.98
N GLU A 76 3.38 1.26 -6.65
CA GLU A 76 3.25 1.93 -5.36
C GLU A 76 2.55 1.01 -4.37
N GLN A 77 3.15 0.81 -3.21
CA GLN A 77 2.59 0.00 -2.14
C GLN A 77 2.28 0.84 -0.91
N LYS A 78 1.09 0.71 -0.40
CA LYS A 78 0.69 1.33 0.86
C LYS A 78 0.26 0.26 1.84
N SER A 79 0.68 0.44 3.08
CA SER A 79 0.35 -0.47 4.16
C SER A 79 -0.29 0.28 5.33
N GLY A 80 -1.27 -0.33 5.94
CA GLY A 80 -1.97 0.22 7.10
C GLY A 80 -2.42 -0.86 8.07
N THR A 81 -2.95 -0.44 9.21
CA THR A 81 -3.70 -1.31 10.09
C THR A 81 -5.11 -1.55 9.52
N ASN A 82 -5.78 -2.61 9.95
CA ASN A 82 -7.12 -2.95 9.45
C ASN A 82 -8.17 -1.83 9.62
N GLU A 83 -7.95 -0.88 10.50
CA GLU A 83 -8.84 0.26 10.71
C GLU A 83 -8.70 1.32 9.62
N ASN A 84 -7.56 1.38 8.97
CA ASN A 84 -7.24 2.42 7.98
C ASN A 84 -7.25 1.84 6.54
N LYS A 85 -8.43 1.78 5.95
CA LYS A 85 -8.66 1.28 4.59
C LYS A 85 -8.43 2.36 3.53
N THR A 86 -7.29 3.03 3.57
CA THR A 86 -6.99 4.14 2.69
C THR A 86 -5.66 4.00 1.98
N LEU A 87 -5.61 4.46 0.75
CA LEU A 87 -4.39 4.74 0.01
C LEU A 87 -4.00 6.19 0.28
N THR A 88 -2.88 6.39 0.96
CA THR A 88 -2.34 7.73 1.21
C THR A 88 -1.09 7.95 0.40
N MET A 89 -1.10 8.96 -0.45
CA MET A 89 0.01 9.32 -1.33
C MET A 89 0.52 10.72 -0.98
N SER A 90 1.83 10.91 -1.04
CA SER A 90 2.41 12.24 -0.91
C SER A 90 1.82 13.19 -1.94
N CYS A 91 1.52 14.41 -1.51
CA CYS A 91 1.02 15.47 -2.37
C CYS A 91 1.94 16.68 -2.19
N PHE A 92 2.23 17.37 -3.27
CA PHE A 92 3.04 18.58 -3.26
C PHE A 92 2.20 19.79 -3.71
N PRO A 93 1.25 20.29 -2.89
CA PRO A 93 0.33 21.34 -3.29
C PRO A 93 1.03 22.59 -3.80
N LYS A 94 2.15 22.98 -3.17
CA LYS A 94 2.94 24.12 -3.63
C LYS A 94 3.47 23.94 -5.06
N MET A 95 3.93 22.72 -5.41
CA MET A 95 4.44 22.44 -6.76
C MET A 95 3.30 22.37 -7.78
N MET A 96 2.12 21.96 -7.37
CA MET A 96 0.93 21.95 -8.22
C MET A 96 0.38 23.36 -8.43
N PHE A 97 0.48 24.22 -7.39
CA PHE A 97 0.08 25.61 -7.44
C PHE A 97 1.08 26.45 -8.25
N ASP A 98 2.37 26.24 -8.05
CA ASP A 98 3.44 26.93 -8.77
C ASP A 98 3.59 26.35 -10.17
N LYS A 99 3.08 27.10 -11.17
CA LYS A 99 3.16 26.72 -12.59
C LYS A 99 4.60 26.59 -13.11
N GLN A 100 5.58 27.14 -12.42
CA GLN A 100 6.99 27.06 -12.79
C GLN A 100 7.69 25.82 -12.20
N SER A 101 7.00 25.09 -11.34
CA SER A 101 7.56 23.85 -10.77
C SER A 101 7.69 22.74 -11.82
N ASP A 102 8.60 21.80 -11.57
CA ASP A 102 8.86 20.66 -12.44
C ASP A 102 7.57 19.88 -12.78
N PRO A 103 7.18 19.79 -14.06
CA PRO A 103 5.99 19.05 -14.47
C PRO A 103 5.99 17.58 -14.03
N ALA A 104 7.14 16.93 -14.00
CA ALA A 104 7.26 15.54 -13.58
C ALA A 104 6.80 15.36 -12.11
N ARG A 105 7.18 16.29 -11.23
CA ARG A 105 6.75 16.25 -9.83
C ARG A 105 5.28 16.59 -9.62
N ARG A 106 4.67 17.32 -10.55
CA ARG A 106 3.23 17.60 -10.50
C ARG A 106 2.38 16.40 -10.88
N ASN A 107 2.92 15.54 -11.72
CA ASN A 107 2.20 14.45 -12.36
C ASN A 107 2.67 13.05 -11.91
N TYR A 108 3.46 12.96 -10.84
CA TYR A 108 4.06 11.69 -10.41
C TYR A 108 3.04 10.56 -10.16
N ILE A 109 1.81 10.91 -9.77
CA ILE A 109 0.73 9.92 -9.56
C ILE A 109 0.32 9.17 -10.83
N TYR A 110 0.63 9.72 -12.02
CA TYR A 110 0.37 9.07 -13.30
C TYR A 110 1.47 8.11 -13.74
N GLU A 111 2.56 8.04 -12.99
CA GLU A 111 3.73 7.25 -13.35
C GLU A 111 3.63 5.78 -12.91
N TYR A 112 2.65 5.44 -12.07
CA TYR A 112 2.52 4.09 -11.53
C TYR A 112 1.81 3.14 -12.49
N ASP A 113 2.35 1.93 -12.62
CA ASP A 113 1.76 0.83 -13.37
C ASP A 113 0.82 -0.02 -12.52
N GLY A 114 0.88 0.11 -11.20
CA GLY A 114 0.01 -0.61 -10.27
C GLY A 114 -0.01 0.01 -8.90
N PHE A 115 -1.10 -0.22 -8.16
CA PHE A 115 -1.22 0.15 -6.76
C PHE A 115 -1.53 -1.07 -5.91
N SER A 116 -0.88 -1.18 -4.76
CA SER A 116 -1.14 -2.21 -3.79
C SER A 116 -1.46 -1.60 -2.42
N LEU A 117 -2.57 -2.05 -1.83
CA LEU A 117 -2.90 -1.78 -0.44
C LEU A 117 -2.80 -3.06 0.36
N SER A 118 -2.06 -3.02 1.44
CA SER A 118 -1.91 -4.13 2.37
C SER A 118 -2.34 -3.75 3.77
N PHE A 119 -3.14 -4.61 4.39
CA PHE A 119 -3.72 -4.39 5.71
C PHE A 119 -3.14 -5.40 6.68
N PHE A 120 -2.61 -4.89 7.79
CA PHE A 120 -1.95 -5.70 8.80
C PHE A 120 -2.70 -5.63 10.12
N GLU A 121 -2.81 -6.76 10.79
CA GLU A 121 -3.11 -6.79 12.21
C GLU A 121 -1.85 -6.48 13.02
N TYR A 122 -2.05 -5.98 14.23
CA TYR A 122 -0.93 -5.80 15.16
C TYR A 122 -0.25 -7.13 15.44
N TYR A 123 1.08 -7.15 15.32
CA TYR A 123 1.92 -8.31 15.63
C TYR A 123 1.71 -9.55 14.74
N VAL A 124 1.15 -9.36 13.56
CA VAL A 124 1.04 -10.42 12.55
C VAL A 124 2.10 -10.21 11.48
N PRO A 125 2.89 -11.24 11.14
CA PRO A 125 4.02 -11.10 10.20
C PRO A 125 3.62 -10.88 8.75
N TYR A 126 2.41 -11.28 8.37
CA TYR A 126 1.91 -11.15 7.01
C TYR A 126 0.69 -10.26 6.96
N PRO A 127 0.43 -9.61 5.81
CA PRO A 127 -0.79 -8.85 5.64
C PRO A 127 -2.01 -9.78 5.76
N THR A 128 -2.98 -9.35 6.55
CA THR A 128 -4.28 -10.02 6.65
C THR A 128 -5.02 -9.95 5.32
N ALA A 129 -4.88 -8.82 4.63
CA ALA A 129 -5.49 -8.60 3.33
C ALA A 129 -4.55 -7.81 2.43
N VAL A 130 -4.60 -8.11 1.13
CA VAL A 130 -3.93 -7.34 0.07
C VAL A 130 -4.92 -7.09 -1.04
N VAL A 131 -4.97 -5.85 -1.53
CA VAL A 131 -5.72 -5.45 -2.72
C VAL A 131 -4.72 -4.89 -3.72
N PHE A 132 -4.77 -5.38 -4.95
CA PHE A 132 -3.94 -4.91 -6.04
C PHE A 132 -4.81 -4.38 -7.18
N VAL A 133 -4.47 -3.18 -7.66
CA VAL A 133 -5.06 -2.55 -8.85
C VAL A 133 -4.12 -2.79 -10.03
N PRO A 134 -4.50 -3.64 -10.98
CA PRO A 134 -3.72 -3.92 -12.17
C PRO A 134 -3.57 -2.71 -13.09
N LYS A 135 -2.52 -2.73 -13.93
CA LYS A 135 -2.12 -1.65 -14.84
C LYS A 135 -3.26 -1.13 -15.71
N GLU A 136 -4.06 -2.03 -16.26
CA GLU A 136 -5.18 -1.71 -17.15
C GLU A 136 -6.29 -0.90 -16.47
N HIS A 137 -6.32 -0.87 -15.14
CA HIS A 137 -7.32 -0.15 -14.36
C HIS A 137 -6.78 1.09 -13.65
N VAL A 138 -5.46 1.27 -13.59
CA VAL A 138 -4.81 2.43 -12.94
C VAL A 138 -5.31 3.75 -13.49
N ALA A 139 -5.44 3.85 -14.83
CA ALA A 139 -5.91 5.08 -15.47
C ALA A 139 -7.33 5.51 -15.04
N LYS A 140 -8.16 4.58 -14.59
CA LYS A 140 -9.50 4.89 -14.07
C LYS A 140 -9.46 5.61 -12.70
N LEU A 141 -8.35 5.53 -11.98
CA LEU A 141 -8.13 6.24 -10.71
C LEU A 141 -7.62 7.68 -10.92
N HIS A 142 -7.13 8.02 -12.09
CA HIS A 142 -6.57 9.36 -12.34
C HIS A 142 -7.56 10.48 -12.04
N PRO A 143 -8.84 10.45 -12.48
CA PRO A 143 -9.81 11.50 -12.16
C PRO A 143 -10.03 11.67 -10.64
N LEU A 144 -10.02 10.58 -9.90
CA LEU A 144 -10.13 10.60 -8.43
C LEU A 144 -8.91 11.31 -7.81
N PHE A 145 -7.71 10.94 -8.24
CA PHE A 145 -6.48 11.59 -7.76
C PHE A 145 -6.43 13.07 -8.12
N GLU A 146 -6.83 13.44 -9.33
CA GLU A 146 -6.91 14.84 -9.78
C GLU A 146 -7.85 15.67 -8.90
N THR A 147 -9.03 15.14 -8.63
CA THR A 147 -10.00 15.79 -7.74
C THR A 147 -9.42 16.04 -6.35
N LYS A 148 -8.83 14.99 -5.76
CA LYS A 148 -8.18 15.09 -4.43
C LYS A 148 -7.01 16.07 -4.43
N GLN A 149 -6.22 16.11 -5.48
CA GLN A 149 -5.12 17.09 -5.61
C GLN A 149 -5.65 18.52 -5.72
N GLN A 150 -6.68 18.75 -6.50
CA GLN A 150 -7.30 20.08 -6.64
C GLN A 150 -7.89 20.59 -5.31
N GLU A 151 -8.52 19.70 -4.54
CA GLU A 151 -8.99 20.02 -3.19
C GLU A 151 -7.83 20.44 -2.27
N LYS A 152 -6.71 19.71 -2.33
CA LYS A 152 -5.50 20.05 -1.57
C LYS A 152 -4.87 21.37 -1.99
N VAL A 153 -4.87 21.69 -3.29
CA VAL A 153 -4.39 22.99 -3.79
C VAL A 153 -5.24 24.13 -3.24
N LYS A 154 -6.57 24.00 -3.25
CA LYS A 154 -7.49 25.01 -2.69
C LYS A 154 -7.27 25.21 -1.18
N ASP A 155 -7.09 24.11 -0.44
CA ASP A 155 -6.79 24.19 0.99
C ASP A 155 -5.41 24.81 1.25
N PHE A 156 -4.43 24.52 0.41
CA PHE A 156 -3.11 25.16 0.44
C PHE A 156 -3.21 26.68 0.23
N GLU A 157 -3.92 27.13 -0.80
CA GLU A 157 -4.15 28.56 -1.08
C GLU A 157 -4.77 29.26 0.13
N LYS A 158 -5.80 28.65 0.72
CA LYS A 158 -6.47 29.20 1.91
C LYS A 158 -5.49 29.34 3.07
N ARG A 159 -4.72 28.30 3.38
CA ARG A 159 -3.73 28.34 4.48
C ARG A 159 -2.63 29.37 4.23
N LEU A 160 -2.18 29.51 2.98
CA LEU A 160 -1.19 30.52 2.59
C LEU A 160 -1.70 31.93 2.85
N ASN A 161 -2.94 32.22 2.45
CA ASN A 161 -3.58 33.52 2.67
C ASN A 161 -3.83 33.83 4.15
N GLU A 162 -4.00 32.80 4.99
CA GLU A 162 -4.13 32.92 6.45
C GLU A 162 -2.78 33.03 7.17
N GLY A 163 -1.65 33.01 6.45
CA GLY A 163 -0.30 33.05 7.03
C GLY A 163 0.06 31.80 7.84
N LYS A 164 -0.63 30.69 7.63
CA LYS A 164 -0.37 29.43 8.33
C LYS A 164 0.82 28.70 7.73
N ASN A 165 1.49 27.92 8.58
CA ASN A 165 2.61 27.08 8.12
C ASN A 165 2.10 26.01 7.16
N ILE A 166 2.79 25.86 6.04
CA ILE A 166 2.42 24.97 4.94
C ILE A 166 3.41 23.82 4.96
N GLY A 167 2.99 22.74 5.62
CA GLY A 167 3.78 21.51 5.70
C GLY A 167 3.67 20.64 4.42
N HIS A 168 4.28 19.48 4.50
CA HIS A 168 4.09 18.41 3.54
C HIS A 168 2.66 17.86 3.67
N ASP A 169 1.97 17.73 2.55
CA ASP A 169 0.59 17.27 2.51
C ASP A 169 0.47 15.92 1.81
N ALA A 170 -0.64 15.24 2.03
CA ALA A 170 -0.97 13.98 1.38
C ALA A 170 -2.43 13.98 0.91
N ILE A 171 -2.68 13.35 -0.21
CA ILE A 171 -4.03 12.96 -0.61
C ILE A 171 -4.33 11.59 -0.02
N THR A 172 -5.57 11.39 0.39
CA THR A 172 -6.03 10.11 0.92
C THR A 172 -7.25 9.67 0.12
N VAL A 173 -7.20 8.45 -0.38
CA VAL A 173 -8.25 7.81 -1.14
C VAL A 173 -8.68 6.56 -0.40
N SER A 174 -9.96 6.43 -0.10
CA SER A 174 -10.48 5.24 0.56
C SER A 174 -10.63 4.08 -0.42
N LEU A 175 -10.68 2.87 0.12
CA LEU A 175 -10.94 1.68 -0.68
C LEU A 175 -12.32 1.74 -1.33
N GLU A 176 -13.31 2.30 -0.64
CA GLU A 176 -14.67 2.53 -1.17
C GLU A 176 -14.66 3.47 -2.38
N GLU A 177 -13.95 4.61 -2.30
CA GLU A 177 -13.79 5.53 -3.43
C GLU A 177 -13.09 4.86 -4.62
N MET A 178 -12.10 4.01 -4.37
CA MET A 178 -11.45 3.24 -5.44
C MET A 178 -12.44 2.26 -6.11
N ILE A 179 -13.26 1.57 -5.33
CA ILE A 179 -14.28 0.65 -5.85
C ILE A 179 -15.30 1.39 -6.72
N GLU A 180 -15.74 2.57 -6.30
CA GLU A 180 -16.68 3.41 -7.07
C GLU A 180 -16.12 3.80 -8.45
N HIS A 181 -14.80 3.98 -8.54
CA HIS A 181 -14.16 4.42 -9.79
C HIS A 181 -13.76 3.28 -10.73
N ILE A 182 -13.32 2.15 -10.19
CA ILE A 182 -12.77 1.08 -11.02
C ILE A 182 -13.61 -0.21 -10.99
N GLY A 183 -14.54 -0.35 -10.06
CA GLY A 183 -15.29 -1.58 -9.83
C GLY A 183 -14.50 -2.62 -9.03
N ALA A 184 -15.18 -3.30 -8.11
CA ALA A 184 -14.58 -4.33 -7.29
C ALA A 184 -13.98 -5.47 -8.13
N GLU A 185 -14.65 -5.85 -9.20
CA GLU A 185 -14.27 -6.94 -10.12
C GLU A 185 -12.95 -6.70 -10.85
N ASN A 186 -12.49 -5.45 -10.88
CA ASN A 186 -11.25 -5.02 -11.53
C ASN A 186 -10.05 -4.97 -10.56
N MET A 187 -10.24 -5.44 -9.32
CA MET A 187 -9.19 -5.57 -8.32
C MET A 187 -8.85 -7.04 -8.07
N ILE A 188 -7.60 -7.30 -7.74
CA ILE A 188 -7.13 -8.63 -7.34
C ILE A 188 -6.95 -8.61 -5.83
N CYS A 189 -7.56 -9.57 -5.15
CA CYS A 189 -7.64 -9.57 -3.70
C CYS A 189 -7.10 -10.86 -3.08
N TRP A 190 -6.42 -10.72 -1.96
CA TRP A 190 -5.98 -11.83 -1.10
C TRP A 190 -6.47 -11.60 0.32
N LEU A 191 -6.87 -12.66 0.97
CA LEU A 191 -7.25 -12.68 2.37
C LEU A 191 -6.50 -13.82 3.06
N HIS A 192 -5.77 -13.50 4.13
CA HIS A 192 -4.91 -14.45 4.86
C HIS A 192 -3.96 -15.23 3.93
N GLY A 193 -3.40 -14.54 2.92
CA GLY A 193 -2.47 -15.11 1.95
C GLY A 193 -3.11 -15.96 0.85
N ASN A 194 -4.42 -16.10 0.81
CA ASN A 194 -5.14 -16.81 -0.24
C ASN A 194 -5.85 -15.84 -1.18
N LYS A 195 -5.71 -16.07 -2.49
CA LYS A 195 -6.47 -15.31 -3.48
C LYS A 195 -7.97 -15.57 -3.32
N ILE A 196 -8.75 -14.50 -3.31
CA ILE A 196 -10.19 -14.54 -3.10
C ILE A 196 -10.91 -13.74 -4.19
N ASN A 197 -12.14 -14.13 -4.51
CA ASN A 197 -12.98 -13.31 -5.36
C ASN A 197 -13.17 -11.91 -4.76
N SER A 198 -13.06 -10.88 -5.59
CA SER A 198 -13.10 -9.50 -5.12
C SER A 198 -14.46 -9.12 -4.51
N GLN A 199 -15.57 -9.59 -5.06
CA GLN A 199 -16.89 -9.32 -4.49
C GLN A 199 -17.04 -9.93 -3.09
N ASP A 200 -16.59 -11.18 -2.91
CA ASP A 200 -16.58 -11.84 -1.61
C ASP A 200 -15.66 -11.11 -0.62
N PHE A 201 -14.50 -10.65 -1.10
CA PHE A 201 -13.58 -9.86 -0.30
C PHE A 201 -14.23 -8.59 0.23
N PHE A 202 -14.84 -7.79 -0.66
CA PHE A 202 -15.45 -6.52 -0.27
C PHE A 202 -16.69 -6.72 0.60
N GLN A 203 -17.47 -7.77 0.38
CA GLN A 203 -18.56 -8.11 1.27
C GLN A 203 -18.07 -8.41 2.69
N GLN A 204 -16.98 -9.17 2.84
CA GLN A 204 -16.39 -9.47 4.14
C GLN A 204 -15.81 -8.20 4.80
N VAL A 205 -15.15 -7.35 4.03
CA VAL A 205 -14.56 -6.09 4.52
C VAL A 205 -15.63 -5.09 4.93
N SER A 206 -16.72 -4.94 4.15
CA SER A 206 -17.82 -4.01 4.43
C SER A 206 -18.65 -4.44 5.62
N ASN A 207 -18.88 -5.74 5.78
CA ASN A 207 -19.66 -6.28 6.90
C ASN A 207 -18.90 -6.30 8.24
N LYS A 208 -17.69 -5.75 8.31
CA LYS A 208 -16.79 -5.85 9.48
C LYS A 208 -16.57 -7.30 9.94
N THR A 209 -16.78 -8.25 9.03
CA THR A 209 -16.75 -9.71 9.33
C THR A 209 -15.32 -10.24 9.32
N ILE A 210 -14.33 -9.42 8.94
CA ILE A 210 -12.94 -9.69 9.28
C ILE A 210 -12.85 -9.41 10.78
N LYS A 211 -13.38 -10.34 11.58
CA LYS A 211 -13.10 -10.38 13.01
C LYS A 211 -11.62 -10.71 13.14
N ILE A 212 -10.87 -9.71 13.52
CA ILE A 212 -9.58 -9.88 14.13
C ILE A 212 -9.87 -10.69 15.38
N ASN A 213 -9.52 -11.98 15.37
CA ASN A 213 -9.59 -12.79 16.59
C ASN A 213 -8.68 -12.11 17.61
N GLN A 214 -9.30 -11.60 18.66
CA GLN A 214 -8.65 -11.05 19.86
C GLN A 214 -7.78 -12.10 20.54
#